data_ac15786131b22b94677360a547de9a59
#
_entry.id   ac15786131b22b94677360a547de9a59
#
_cell.length_a   1.000
_cell.length_b   1.000
_cell.length_c   1.000
_cell.angle_alpha   90.00
_cell.angle_beta   90.00
_cell.angle_gamma   90.00
#
_symmetry.space_group_name_H-M   'P 1'
#
loop_
_entity.id
_entity.type
_entity.pdbx_description
1 polymer ?
#
loop_
_entity_poly.entity_id
_entity_poly.type
_entity_poly.pdbx_seq_one_letter_code
_entity_poly.pdbx_strand_id
1 'polypeptide(L)'
;RVVEILAETEPTPDGVSIAANELDLPARTYKVRAKRLGKTPLGSDDVERMVGSVLWKRGYKADLKDPEIEIRAIVTEERVFLGQEVARADRAGFRARRPHMKPFFHPGTMLPKLSRALVNLSRVRKGERLLDPFTGTAGFLVEAGLMGIRGLGVDVQEDIVRGAKSNLVGLDGTLIVGDAMRLPLNDDSIDAVVSDAPYGRSALIQAGSRDELLEGSLAELRRVLIPKRRMIYVDDRPVGGSIEDSGFEVVEVHKERVHRGLTRQIFVCR
;
A
#
# COMPACT_ATOMS: atom_id res chain seq x y z
N ARG A 1 -11.72 0.14 -0.53
CA ARG A 1 -12.77 -0.44 -1.39
C ARG A 1 -12.51 -0.04 -2.82
N VAL A 2 -12.66 -0.97 -3.72
CA VAL A 2 -12.65 -0.75 -5.16
C VAL A 2 -14.09 -0.93 -5.64
N VAL A 3 -14.57 0.05 -6.40
CA VAL A 3 -15.93 0.05 -6.91
C VAL A 3 -15.83 0.17 -8.42
N GLU A 4 -16.44 -0.75 -9.12
CA GLU A 4 -16.68 -0.65 -10.55
C GLU A 4 -17.90 0.21 -10.77
N ILE A 5 -17.78 1.31 -11.52
CA ILE A 5 -18.89 2.20 -11.81
C ILE A 5 -19.75 1.59 -12.91
N LEU A 6 -21.04 1.42 -12.63
CA LEU A 6 -22.02 0.83 -13.53
C LEU A 6 -22.94 1.90 -14.14
N ALA A 7 -23.22 2.98 -13.39
CA ALA A 7 -24.04 4.10 -13.87
C ALA A 7 -23.61 5.41 -13.22
N GLU A 8 -23.83 6.51 -13.91
CA GLU A 8 -23.62 7.88 -13.46
C GLU A 8 -24.84 8.74 -13.78
N THR A 9 -25.25 9.59 -12.84
CA THR A 9 -26.43 10.43 -13.01
C THR A 9 -26.30 11.75 -12.24
N GLU A 10 -27.21 12.67 -12.48
CA GLU A 10 -27.38 13.89 -11.68
C GLU A 10 -27.87 13.53 -10.26
N PRO A 11 -27.57 14.38 -9.24
CA PRO A 11 -27.97 14.13 -7.86
C PRO A 11 -29.44 14.53 -7.61
N THR A 12 -30.36 13.98 -8.41
CA THR A 12 -31.81 14.16 -8.30
C THR A 12 -32.49 12.82 -8.01
N PRO A 13 -33.66 12.81 -7.34
CA PRO A 13 -34.39 11.58 -7.06
C PRO A 13 -34.74 10.78 -8.32
N ASP A 14 -35.15 11.46 -9.38
CA ASP A 14 -35.50 10.85 -10.66
C ASP A 14 -34.27 10.27 -11.36
N GLY A 15 -33.18 11.04 -11.42
CA GLY A 15 -31.91 10.56 -11.99
C GLY A 15 -31.41 9.31 -11.31
N VAL A 16 -31.39 9.28 -9.97
CA VAL A 16 -30.99 8.10 -9.20
C VAL A 16 -31.90 6.91 -9.48
N SER A 17 -33.20 7.12 -9.59
CA SER A 17 -34.17 6.04 -9.84
C SER A 17 -34.03 5.48 -11.27
N ILE A 18 -33.82 6.32 -12.26
CA ILE A 18 -33.55 5.91 -13.66
C ILE A 18 -32.25 5.13 -13.72
N ALA A 19 -31.15 5.66 -13.20
CA ALA A 19 -29.87 4.99 -13.20
C ALA A 19 -29.92 3.63 -12.47
N ALA A 20 -30.65 3.55 -11.35
CA ALA A 20 -30.83 2.27 -10.62
C ALA A 20 -31.65 1.26 -11.44
N ASN A 21 -32.58 1.73 -12.27
CA ASN A 21 -33.39 0.85 -13.11
C ASN A 21 -32.60 0.26 -14.29
N GLU A 22 -31.54 0.93 -14.73
CA GLU A 22 -30.65 0.48 -15.81
C GLU A 22 -29.55 -0.46 -15.35
N LEU A 23 -29.34 -0.61 -14.03
CA LEU A 23 -28.31 -1.53 -13.52
C LEU A 23 -28.59 -2.97 -13.95
N ASP A 24 -27.65 -3.57 -14.66
CA ASP A 24 -27.64 -5.01 -14.91
C ASP A 24 -26.77 -5.70 -13.86
N LEU A 25 -27.40 -6.48 -12.98
CA LEU A 25 -26.72 -7.11 -11.86
C LEU A 25 -26.74 -8.64 -12.02
N PRO A 26 -25.57 -9.28 -11.94
CA PRO A 26 -25.47 -10.75 -12.09
C PRO A 26 -25.97 -11.51 -10.86
N ALA A 27 -26.39 -10.83 -9.81
CA ALA A 27 -26.74 -11.39 -8.52
C ALA A 27 -28.24 -11.32 -8.24
N ARG A 28 -28.74 -12.23 -7.35
CA ARG A 28 -30.12 -12.23 -6.91
C ARG A 28 -30.34 -11.48 -5.60
N THR A 29 -29.31 -11.41 -4.78
CA THR A 29 -29.34 -10.68 -3.49
C THR A 29 -28.42 -9.48 -3.50
N TYR A 30 -28.87 -8.39 -2.87
CA TYR A 30 -28.12 -7.13 -2.87
C TYR A 30 -28.21 -6.41 -1.54
N LYS A 31 -27.24 -5.49 -1.36
CA LYS A 31 -27.22 -4.47 -0.31
C LYS A 31 -26.77 -3.16 -0.92
N VAL A 32 -27.46 -2.07 -0.60
CA VAL A 32 -27.06 -0.73 -1.02
C VAL A 32 -26.35 -0.02 0.13
N ARG A 33 -25.28 0.69 -0.18
CA ARG A 33 -24.60 1.61 0.74
C ARG A 33 -24.21 2.88 0.02
N ALA A 34 -24.70 4.01 0.50
CA ALA A 34 -24.36 5.32 -0.01
C ALA A 34 -23.29 6.02 0.84
N LYS A 35 -22.48 6.84 0.18
CA LYS A 35 -21.51 7.73 0.82
C LYS A 35 -21.57 9.09 0.16
N ARG A 36 -21.73 10.12 0.98
CA ARG A 36 -21.70 11.53 0.56
C ARG A 36 -20.27 12.06 0.56
N LEU A 37 -19.91 12.83 -0.43
CA LEU A 37 -18.66 13.58 -0.55
C LEU A 37 -19.00 15.06 -0.77
N GLY A 38 -18.72 15.90 0.20
CA GLY A 38 -19.06 17.32 0.18
C GLY A 38 -20.51 17.61 0.63
N LYS A 39 -21.02 18.77 0.25
CA LYS A 39 -22.41 19.19 0.48
C LYS A 39 -23.27 18.69 -0.66
N THR A 40 -24.09 17.70 -0.42
CA THR A 40 -24.87 17.04 -1.46
C THR A 40 -26.37 17.30 -1.27
N PRO A 41 -27.15 17.41 -2.36
CA PRO A 41 -28.59 17.65 -2.28
C PRO A 41 -29.38 16.44 -1.75
N LEU A 42 -28.83 15.23 -1.90
CA LEU A 42 -29.46 13.98 -1.45
C LEU A 42 -28.77 13.42 -0.22
N GLY A 43 -29.55 12.91 0.74
CA GLY A 43 -29.06 12.15 1.89
C GLY A 43 -28.61 10.74 1.51
N SER A 44 -27.64 10.18 2.26
CA SER A 44 -27.21 8.78 2.04
C SER A 44 -28.38 7.80 2.17
N ASP A 45 -29.19 7.95 3.23
CA ASP A 45 -30.31 7.06 3.50
C ASP A 45 -31.40 7.15 2.43
N ASP A 46 -31.60 8.34 1.85
CA ASP A 46 -32.56 8.54 0.78
C ASP A 46 -32.11 7.82 -0.49
N VAL A 47 -30.83 7.97 -0.85
CA VAL A 47 -30.27 7.27 -2.01
C VAL A 47 -30.27 5.74 -1.79
N GLU A 48 -29.95 5.24 -0.59
CA GLU A 48 -30.02 3.81 -0.29
C GLU A 48 -31.44 3.27 -0.45
N ARG A 49 -32.47 4.04 0.02
CA ARG A 49 -33.88 3.66 -0.14
C ARG A 49 -34.36 3.71 -1.57
N MET A 50 -34.00 4.75 -2.33
CA MET A 50 -34.40 4.88 -3.74
C MET A 50 -33.85 3.73 -4.57
N VAL A 51 -32.52 3.51 -4.53
CA VAL A 51 -31.87 2.41 -5.27
C VAL A 51 -32.41 1.06 -4.82
N GLY A 52 -32.55 0.84 -3.50
CA GLY A 52 -33.12 -0.40 -2.95
C GLY A 52 -34.54 -0.65 -3.43
N SER A 53 -35.41 0.37 -3.43
CA SER A 53 -36.80 0.24 -3.89
C SER A 53 -36.90 -0.13 -5.36
N VAL A 54 -36.06 0.48 -6.23
CA VAL A 54 -36.04 0.16 -7.65
C VAL A 54 -35.60 -1.30 -7.87
N LEU A 55 -34.52 -1.74 -7.25
CA LEU A 55 -34.02 -3.10 -7.38
C LEU A 55 -35.02 -4.13 -6.84
N TRP A 56 -35.67 -3.82 -5.71
CA TRP A 56 -36.71 -4.69 -5.17
C TRP A 56 -37.88 -4.87 -6.14
N LYS A 57 -38.38 -3.78 -6.74
CA LYS A 57 -39.44 -3.83 -7.76
C LYS A 57 -39.06 -4.65 -8.99
N ARG A 58 -37.78 -4.72 -9.32
CA ARG A 58 -37.22 -5.55 -10.41
C ARG A 58 -37.02 -7.02 -10.02
N GLY A 59 -37.41 -7.41 -8.81
CA GLY A 59 -37.35 -8.80 -8.35
C GLY A 59 -36.05 -9.19 -7.63
N TYR A 60 -35.13 -8.26 -7.42
CA TYR A 60 -33.96 -8.51 -6.58
C TYR A 60 -34.33 -8.57 -5.10
N LYS A 61 -33.62 -9.37 -4.31
CA LYS A 61 -33.89 -9.54 -2.88
C LYS A 61 -32.86 -8.83 -2.01
N ALA A 62 -33.30 -7.98 -1.11
CA ALA A 62 -32.39 -7.30 -0.17
C ALA A 62 -31.86 -8.28 0.87
N ASP A 63 -30.54 -8.35 1.03
CA ASP A 63 -29.85 -9.03 2.12
C ASP A 63 -28.82 -8.11 2.75
N LEU A 64 -29.07 -7.73 4.01
CA LEU A 64 -28.20 -6.78 4.71
C LEU A 64 -27.02 -7.45 5.41
N LYS A 65 -27.06 -8.77 5.57
CA LYS A 65 -26.02 -9.53 6.31
C LYS A 65 -25.00 -10.13 5.36
N ASP A 66 -25.45 -10.90 4.38
CA ASP A 66 -24.59 -11.64 3.45
C ASP A 66 -25.09 -11.51 1.99
N PRO A 67 -25.06 -10.30 1.41
CA PRO A 67 -25.49 -10.08 0.04
C PRO A 67 -24.48 -10.65 -0.96
N GLU A 68 -24.98 -11.22 -2.06
CA GLU A 68 -24.12 -11.60 -3.20
C GLU A 68 -23.42 -10.39 -3.81
N ILE A 69 -24.09 -9.22 -3.80
CA ILE A 69 -23.53 -7.98 -4.34
C ILE A 69 -23.75 -6.77 -3.40
N GLU A 70 -22.73 -5.97 -3.20
CA GLU A 70 -22.86 -4.69 -2.50
C GLU A 70 -22.82 -3.53 -3.52
N ILE A 71 -23.97 -2.90 -3.73
CA ILE A 71 -24.07 -1.70 -4.54
C ILE A 71 -23.60 -0.50 -3.73
N ARG A 72 -22.72 0.28 -4.32
CA ARG A 72 -22.19 1.52 -3.77
C ARG A 72 -22.74 2.70 -4.52
N ALA A 73 -23.37 3.61 -3.80
CA ALA A 73 -23.69 4.93 -4.31
C ALA A 73 -22.70 5.96 -3.74
N ILE A 74 -22.03 6.69 -4.60
CA ILE A 74 -21.16 7.81 -4.22
C ILE A 74 -21.86 9.09 -4.69
N VAL A 75 -22.28 9.91 -3.72
CA VAL A 75 -23.03 11.15 -3.98
C VAL A 75 -22.09 12.32 -3.81
N THR A 76 -21.88 13.08 -4.87
CA THR A 76 -21.15 14.35 -4.88
C THR A 76 -22.11 15.53 -5.03
N GLU A 77 -21.60 16.75 -5.10
CA GLU A 77 -22.41 17.94 -5.35
C GLU A 77 -23.06 17.93 -6.74
N GLU A 78 -22.37 17.35 -7.73
CA GLU A 78 -22.74 17.40 -9.14
C GLU A 78 -23.25 16.06 -9.69
N ARG A 79 -22.83 14.93 -9.11
CA ARG A 79 -23.06 13.59 -9.67
C ARG A 79 -23.36 12.55 -8.60
N VAL A 80 -24.07 11.53 -9.01
CA VAL A 80 -24.20 10.27 -8.28
C VAL A 80 -23.63 9.15 -9.13
N PHE A 81 -22.71 8.38 -8.54
CA PHE A 81 -22.13 7.19 -9.14
C PHE A 81 -22.73 5.97 -8.47
N LEU A 82 -23.36 5.10 -9.25
CA LEU A 82 -23.80 3.78 -8.79
C LEU A 82 -22.81 2.73 -9.30
N GLY A 83 -22.37 1.84 -8.42
CA GLY A 83 -21.40 0.83 -8.81
C GLY A 83 -21.41 -0.37 -7.89
N GLN A 84 -20.74 -1.41 -8.32
CA GLN A 84 -20.55 -2.65 -7.57
C GLN A 84 -19.23 -2.62 -6.79
N GLU A 85 -19.23 -3.01 -5.52
CA GLU A 85 -18.00 -3.22 -4.77
C GLU A 85 -17.33 -4.52 -5.25
N VAL A 86 -16.21 -4.40 -5.98
CA VAL A 86 -15.47 -5.55 -6.53
C VAL A 86 -14.33 -6.00 -5.63
N ALA A 87 -13.83 -5.13 -4.75
CA ALA A 87 -12.79 -5.49 -3.78
C ALA A 87 -12.83 -4.61 -2.53
N ARG A 88 -12.39 -5.17 -1.44
CA ARG A 88 -12.29 -4.48 -0.15
C ARG A 88 -10.91 -4.71 0.47
N ALA A 89 -10.23 -3.63 0.84
CA ALA A 89 -9.02 -3.74 1.62
C ALA A 89 -9.34 -4.22 3.05
N ASP A 90 -8.57 -5.16 3.54
CA ASP A 90 -8.65 -5.63 4.94
C ASP A 90 -8.13 -4.56 5.91
N ARG A 91 -9.02 -3.68 6.36
CA ARG A 91 -8.68 -2.63 7.33
C ARG A 91 -8.42 -3.17 8.73
N ALA A 92 -9.06 -4.26 9.10
CA ALA A 92 -8.87 -4.90 10.41
C ALA A 92 -7.47 -5.49 10.50
N GLY A 93 -7.02 -6.20 9.46
CA GLY A 93 -5.67 -6.70 9.36
C GLY A 93 -4.60 -5.61 9.45
N PHE A 94 -4.78 -4.47 8.77
CA PHE A 94 -3.87 -3.33 8.93
C PHE A 94 -3.84 -2.77 10.35
N ARG A 95 -4.97 -2.76 11.07
CA ARG A 95 -5.01 -2.31 12.46
C ARG A 95 -4.27 -3.29 13.37
N ALA A 96 -4.46 -4.59 13.18
CA ALA A 96 -3.80 -5.64 13.96
C ALA A 96 -2.27 -5.66 13.79
N ARG A 97 -1.77 -5.16 12.65
CA ARG A 97 -0.33 -5.11 12.35
C ARG A 97 0.33 -3.74 12.61
N ARG A 98 -0.36 -2.83 13.31
CA ARG A 98 0.28 -1.56 13.72
C ARG A 98 1.56 -1.82 14.54
N PRO A 99 2.56 -0.92 14.46
CA PRO A 99 3.87 -1.17 15.09
C PRO A 99 3.79 -1.66 16.53
N HIS A 100 3.01 -0.99 17.38
CA HIS A 100 2.83 -1.33 18.80
C HIS A 100 2.02 -2.62 19.06
N MET A 101 1.42 -3.21 18.02
CA MET A 101 0.71 -4.50 18.10
C MET A 101 1.56 -5.68 17.65
N LYS A 102 2.76 -5.42 17.12
CA LYS A 102 3.68 -6.47 16.68
C LYS A 102 4.44 -7.09 17.85
N PRO A 103 4.88 -8.36 17.74
CA PRO A 103 5.74 -9.00 18.76
C PRO A 103 7.02 -8.22 19.04
N PHE A 104 7.62 -7.63 18.01
CA PHE A 104 8.76 -6.74 18.13
C PHE A 104 8.47 -5.37 17.54
N PHE A 105 8.74 -4.34 18.31
CA PHE A 105 8.50 -2.94 17.94
C PHE A 105 9.76 -2.10 18.18
N HIS A 106 10.01 -1.18 17.25
CA HIS A 106 11.03 -0.14 17.39
C HIS A 106 10.45 1.22 16.93
N PRO A 107 10.78 2.33 17.63
CA PRO A 107 10.37 3.66 17.20
C PRO A 107 10.78 3.96 15.75
N GLY A 108 9.95 4.69 15.01
CA GLY A 108 10.19 5.00 13.60
C GLY A 108 9.62 3.97 12.62
N THR A 109 9.13 2.82 13.08
CA THR A 109 8.51 1.80 12.21
C THR A 109 7.36 2.38 11.40
N MET A 110 7.40 2.19 10.09
CA MET A 110 6.36 2.64 9.15
C MET A 110 5.02 1.96 9.39
N LEU A 111 3.92 2.68 9.12
CA LEU A 111 2.57 2.12 9.25
C LEU A 111 2.31 1.06 8.17
N PRO A 112 1.63 -0.07 8.51
CA PRO A 112 1.42 -1.19 7.59
C PRO A 112 0.73 -0.80 6.28
N LYS A 113 -0.21 0.14 6.32
CA LYS A 113 -0.91 0.60 5.13
C LYS A 113 0.03 1.28 4.13
N LEU A 114 0.97 2.10 4.62
CA LEU A 114 1.98 2.72 3.76
C LEU A 114 2.98 1.68 3.29
N SER A 115 3.50 0.83 4.18
CA SER A 115 4.39 -0.29 3.81
C SER A 115 3.79 -1.12 2.67
N ARG A 116 2.49 -1.50 2.76
CA ARG A 116 1.78 -2.21 1.69
C ARG A 116 1.69 -1.40 0.40
N ALA A 117 1.46 -0.09 0.48
CA ALA A 117 1.41 0.77 -0.71
C ALA A 117 2.77 0.82 -1.42
N LEU A 118 3.88 0.92 -0.67
CA LEU A 118 5.23 0.92 -1.23
C LEU A 118 5.59 -0.42 -1.86
N VAL A 119 5.24 -1.55 -1.20
CA VAL A 119 5.39 -2.88 -1.80
C VAL A 119 4.60 -2.99 -3.11
N ASN A 120 3.37 -2.47 -3.18
CA ASN A 120 2.59 -2.47 -4.42
C ASN A 120 3.22 -1.59 -5.52
N LEU A 121 3.78 -0.42 -5.17
CA LEU A 121 4.46 0.48 -6.12
C LEU A 121 5.69 -0.17 -6.75
N SER A 122 6.37 -1.08 -6.05
CA SER A 122 7.52 -1.83 -6.58
C SER A 122 7.12 -2.82 -7.68
N ARG A 123 5.81 -3.10 -7.84
CA ARG A 123 5.25 -4.05 -8.83
C ARG A 123 5.76 -5.49 -8.69
N VAL A 124 6.34 -5.85 -7.55
CA VAL A 124 6.74 -7.21 -7.21
C VAL A 124 5.52 -8.14 -7.16
N ARG A 125 5.66 -9.37 -7.62
CA ARG A 125 4.59 -10.35 -7.74
C ARG A 125 4.78 -11.52 -6.78
N LYS A 126 3.71 -12.26 -6.56
CA LYS A 126 3.75 -13.49 -5.77
C LYS A 126 4.84 -14.44 -6.29
N GLY A 127 5.65 -14.96 -5.37
CA GLY A 127 6.77 -15.85 -5.66
C GLY A 127 8.07 -15.17 -6.05
N GLU A 128 8.07 -13.86 -6.36
CA GLU A 128 9.26 -13.05 -6.61
C GLU A 128 9.94 -12.63 -5.30
N ARG A 129 11.17 -12.09 -5.40
CA ARG A 129 12.01 -11.66 -4.27
C ARG A 129 11.96 -10.14 -4.09
N LEU A 130 11.65 -9.70 -2.88
CA LEU A 130 11.71 -8.30 -2.47
C LEU A 130 12.84 -8.13 -1.44
N LEU A 131 13.74 -7.19 -1.68
CA LEU A 131 14.80 -6.79 -0.77
C LEU A 131 14.43 -5.51 -0.01
N ASP A 132 14.70 -5.52 1.31
CA ASP A 132 14.74 -4.34 2.17
C ASP A 132 16.11 -4.28 2.86
N PRO A 133 17.04 -3.41 2.39
CA PRO A 133 18.42 -3.34 2.86
C PRO A 133 18.58 -2.63 4.22
N PHE A 134 17.51 -2.02 4.74
CA PHE A 134 17.44 -1.37 6.06
C PHE A 134 16.19 -1.84 6.79
N THR A 135 16.07 -3.15 6.97
CA THR A 135 14.79 -3.81 7.25
C THR A 135 14.18 -3.47 8.60
N GLY A 136 14.98 -3.00 9.56
CA GLY A 136 14.48 -2.66 10.89
C GLY A 136 13.60 -3.76 11.47
N THR A 137 12.36 -3.41 11.78
CA THR A 137 11.35 -4.37 12.31
C THR A 137 10.70 -5.25 11.25
N ALA A 138 11.23 -5.34 10.04
CA ALA A 138 10.72 -6.09 8.89
C ALA A 138 9.32 -5.65 8.41
N GLY A 139 9.03 -4.35 8.48
CA GLY A 139 7.72 -3.81 8.14
C GLY A 139 7.28 -4.11 6.70
N PHE A 140 8.15 -3.89 5.72
CA PHE A 140 7.90 -4.20 4.31
C PHE A 140 7.81 -5.70 4.06
N LEU A 141 8.66 -6.50 4.70
CA LEU A 141 8.69 -7.95 4.52
C LEU A 141 7.42 -8.62 5.06
N VAL A 142 6.84 -8.12 6.17
CA VAL A 142 5.54 -8.59 6.67
C VAL A 142 4.46 -8.35 5.63
N GLU A 143 4.40 -7.16 5.05
CA GLU A 143 3.38 -6.84 4.04
C GLU A 143 3.62 -7.60 2.72
N ALA A 144 4.86 -7.84 2.33
CA ALA A 144 5.24 -8.66 1.18
C ALA A 144 4.86 -10.14 1.38
N GLY A 145 5.23 -10.72 2.53
CA GLY A 145 4.93 -12.11 2.87
C GLY A 145 3.43 -12.41 2.87
N LEU A 146 2.60 -11.48 3.35
CA LEU A 146 1.13 -11.58 3.27
C LEU A 146 0.58 -11.55 1.84
N MET A 147 1.39 -11.17 0.85
CA MET A 147 1.08 -11.24 -0.58
C MET A 147 1.68 -12.47 -1.26
N GLY A 148 2.39 -13.33 -0.52
CA GLY A 148 3.10 -14.47 -1.05
C GLY A 148 4.39 -14.10 -1.80
N ILE A 149 4.99 -12.96 -1.46
CA ILE A 149 6.26 -12.47 -1.98
C ILE A 149 7.36 -12.92 -1.00
N ARG A 150 8.49 -13.38 -1.52
CA ARG A 150 9.65 -13.80 -0.71
C ARG A 150 10.41 -12.56 -0.23
N GLY A 151 10.36 -12.29 1.06
CA GLY A 151 11.05 -11.15 1.66
C GLY A 151 12.50 -11.47 2.02
N LEU A 152 13.42 -10.58 1.67
CA LEU A 152 14.80 -10.60 2.13
C LEU A 152 15.12 -9.28 2.80
N GLY A 153 15.49 -9.30 4.08
CA GLY A 153 15.84 -8.13 4.85
C GLY A 153 17.29 -8.17 5.34
N VAL A 154 17.93 -7.03 5.25
CA VAL A 154 19.27 -6.82 5.81
C VAL A 154 19.20 -5.69 6.83
N ASP A 155 19.89 -5.86 7.94
CA ASP A 155 20.10 -4.78 8.93
C ASP A 155 21.46 -5.02 9.59
N VAL A 156 22.16 -3.93 9.88
CA VAL A 156 23.50 -4.00 10.49
C VAL A 156 23.42 -4.33 11.99
N GLN A 157 22.28 -4.13 12.62
CA GLN A 157 22.06 -4.31 14.05
C GLN A 157 21.52 -5.72 14.33
N GLU A 158 22.34 -6.57 14.97
CA GLU A 158 21.99 -7.97 15.27
C GLU A 158 20.75 -8.10 16.17
N ASP A 159 20.60 -7.25 17.16
CA ASP A 159 19.47 -7.24 18.09
C ASP A 159 18.16 -6.87 17.38
N ILE A 160 18.20 -5.94 16.43
CA ILE A 160 17.06 -5.58 15.56
C ILE A 160 16.67 -6.78 14.68
N VAL A 161 17.64 -7.41 14.01
CA VAL A 161 17.41 -8.61 13.19
C VAL A 161 16.82 -9.75 14.02
N ARG A 162 17.34 -9.97 15.22
CA ARG A 162 16.83 -11.01 16.15
C ARG A 162 15.38 -10.74 16.55
N GLY A 163 15.06 -9.49 16.88
CA GLY A 163 13.70 -9.07 17.22
C GLY A 163 12.74 -9.18 16.04
N ALA A 164 13.18 -8.72 14.87
CA ALA A 164 12.37 -8.70 13.64
C ALA A 164 11.94 -10.11 13.18
N LYS A 165 12.72 -11.16 13.48
CA LYS A 165 12.33 -12.56 13.19
C LYS A 165 10.98 -12.93 13.77
N SER A 166 10.63 -12.40 14.95
CA SER A 166 9.33 -12.66 15.58
C SER A 166 8.15 -12.08 14.80
N ASN A 167 8.38 -11.02 14.04
CA ASN A 167 7.36 -10.39 13.18
C ASN A 167 7.10 -11.16 11.88
N LEU A 168 8.02 -12.05 11.48
CA LEU A 168 7.92 -12.83 10.23
C LEU A 168 7.45 -14.28 10.44
N VAL A 169 7.05 -14.65 11.66
CA VAL A 169 6.55 -16.01 11.94
C VAL A 169 5.38 -16.35 11.02
N GLY A 170 5.49 -17.46 10.27
CA GLY A 170 4.48 -17.91 9.31
C GLY A 170 4.51 -17.21 7.96
N LEU A 171 5.49 -16.34 7.70
CA LEU A 171 5.70 -15.67 6.42
C LEU A 171 7.00 -16.12 5.75
N ASP A 172 7.03 -16.06 4.42
CA ASP A 172 8.24 -16.36 3.64
C ASP A 172 9.19 -15.15 3.66
N GLY A 173 10.05 -15.10 4.66
CA GLY A 173 10.99 -14.00 4.87
C GLY A 173 12.30 -14.46 5.52
N THR A 174 13.41 -14.00 4.97
CA THR A 174 14.76 -14.23 5.47
C THR A 174 15.37 -12.93 5.97
N LEU A 175 16.04 -12.96 7.12
CA LEU A 175 16.75 -11.82 7.70
C LEU A 175 18.23 -12.13 7.86
N ILE A 176 19.06 -11.17 7.47
CA ILE A 176 20.53 -11.25 7.50
C ILE A 176 21.06 -10.06 8.30
N VAL A 177 22.01 -10.34 9.19
CA VAL A 177 22.84 -9.28 9.79
C VAL A 177 23.92 -8.93 8.77
N GLY A 178 23.92 -7.69 8.28
CA GLY A 178 24.84 -7.29 7.23
C GLY A 178 24.80 -5.80 6.94
N ASP A 179 25.73 -5.37 6.10
CA ASP A 179 25.88 -3.99 5.66
C ASP A 179 25.20 -3.80 4.31
N ALA A 180 24.33 -2.79 4.20
CA ALA A 180 23.64 -2.40 2.95
C ALA A 180 24.62 -1.92 1.86
N MET A 181 25.81 -1.46 2.24
CA MET A 181 26.89 -1.09 1.31
C MET A 181 27.68 -2.30 0.79
N ARG A 182 27.43 -3.51 1.31
CA ARG A 182 28.09 -4.76 0.91
C ARG A 182 27.15 -5.95 1.07
N LEU A 183 26.16 -6.02 0.21
CA LEU A 183 25.13 -7.05 0.27
C LEU A 183 25.68 -8.44 -0.10
N PRO A 184 25.43 -9.48 0.71
CA PRO A 184 25.87 -10.85 0.42
C PRO A 184 24.93 -11.52 -0.59
N LEU A 185 24.69 -10.86 -1.72
CA LEU A 185 23.77 -11.27 -2.76
C LEU A 185 24.46 -11.25 -4.13
N ASN A 186 24.03 -12.13 -5.02
CA ASN A 186 24.51 -12.14 -6.40
C ASN A 186 23.95 -10.94 -7.17
N ASP A 187 24.65 -10.56 -8.24
CA ASP A 187 24.19 -9.58 -9.19
C ASP A 187 22.86 -10.04 -9.81
N ASP A 188 22.00 -9.10 -10.17
CA ASP A 188 20.74 -9.35 -10.87
C ASP A 188 19.87 -10.47 -10.24
N SER A 189 19.83 -10.54 -8.91
CA SER A 189 19.15 -11.63 -8.19
C SER A 189 17.86 -11.23 -7.49
N ILE A 190 17.53 -9.92 -7.48
CA ILE A 190 16.39 -9.35 -6.75
C ILE A 190 15.38 -8.78 -7.73
N ASP A 191 14.11 -9.09 -7.54
CA ASP A 191 13.00 -8.66 -8.41
C ASP A 191 12.48 -7.27 -8.06
N ALA A 192 12.60 -6.84 -6.81
CA ALA A 192 12.23 -5.49 -6.38
C ALA A 192 12.95 -5.09 -5.11
N VAL A 193 13.16 -3.79 -4.94
CA VAL A 193 13.67 -3.19 -3.71
C VAL A 193 12.62 -2.25 -3.13
N VAL A 194 12.41 -2.31 -1.80
CA VAL A 194 11.66 -1.31 -1.05
C VAL A 194 12.46 -0.97 0.21
N SER A 195 12.84 0.29 0.35
CA SER A 195 13.77 0.74 1.38
C SER A 195 13.29 2.03 2.04
N ASP A 196 13.37 2.10 3.37
CA ASP A 196 13.24 3.32 4.19
C ASP A 196 14.60 3.59 4.83
N ALA A 197 15.43 4.41 4.17
CA ALA A 197 16.81 4.65 4.59
C ALA A 197 16.90 5.30 5.99
N PRO A 198 17.94 5.04 6.78
CA PRO A 198 18.08 5.61 8.11
C PRO A 198 18.30 7.14 8.06
N TYR A 199 17.45 7.90 8.79
CA TYR A 199 17.50 9.36 8.80
C TYR A 199 18.53 9.94 9.81
N GLY A 200 19.27 9.09 10.51
CA GLY A 200 20.28 9.52 11.49
C GLY A 200 19.72 10.02 12.82
N ARG A 201 18.40 9.94 13.03
CA ARG A 201 17.74 10.40 14.27
C ARG A 201 17.47 9.28 15.28
N SER A 202 17.23 8.07 14.80
CA SER A 202 16.86 6.90 15.62
C SER A 202 17.54 5.61 15.15
N ALA A 203 18.31 5.66 14.06
CA ALA A 203 19.03 4.53 13.50
C ALA A 203 20.54 4.79 13.59
N LEU A 204 21.29 3.77 14.03
CA LEU A 204 22.75 3.78 13.98
C LEU A 204 23.20 3.81 12.53
N ILE A 205 23.98 4.81 12.17
CA ILE A 205 24.71 4.87 10.91
C ILE A 205 26.14 4.42 11.23
N GLN A 206 26.52 3.26 10.75
CA GLN A 206 27.91 2.76 10.92
C GLN A 206 28.88 3.29 9.85
N ALA A 207 28.33 3.89 8.76
CA ALA A 207 29.12 4.60 7.78
C ALA A 207 29.66 5.92 8.35
N GLY A 208 30.72 6.46 7.78
CA GLY A 208 31.31 7.74 8.18
C GLY A 208 30.36 8.94 8.00
N SER A 209 29.43 8.84 7.04
CA SER A 209 28.40 9.86 6.79
C SER A 209 27.12 9.24 6.20
N ARG A 210 26.02 10.04 6.21
CA ARG A 210 24.77 9.66 5.51
C ARG A 210 24.94 9.61 3.99
N ASP A 211 25.81 10.41 3.44
CA ASP A 211 26.04 10.46 2.00
C ASP A 211 26.85 9.26 1.55
N GLU A 212 27.87 8.85 2.31
CA GLU A 212 28.60 7.60 2.07
C GLU A 212 27.69 6.38 2.12
N LEU A 213 26.78 6.32 3.11
CA LEU A 213 25.79 5.24 3.21
C LEU A 213 24.84 5.25 2.01
N LEU A 214 24.37 6.44 1.59
CA LEU A 214 23.48 6.59 0.45
C LEU A 214 24.17 6.08 -0.83
N GLU A 215 25.34 6.58 -1.17
CA GLU A 215 26.07 6.22 -2.38
C GLU A 215 26.45 4.75 -2.39
N GLY A 216 27.01 4.24 -1.29
CA GLY A 216 27.42 2.83 -1.18
C GLY A 216 26.22 1.87 -1.27
N SER A 217 25.12 2.18 -0.59
CA SER A 217 23.92 1.35 -0.66
C SER A 217 23.25 1.39 -2.04
N LEU A 218 23.17 2.58 -2.69
CA LEU A 218 22.61 2.68 -4.04
C LEU A 218 23.42 1.88 -5.05
N ALA A 219 24.76 1.88 -4.96
CA ALA A 219 25.61 1.08 -5.83
C ALA A 219 25.33 -0.43 -5.68
N GLU A 220 25.19 -0.91 -4.44
CA GLU A 220 24.85 -2.30 -4.18
C GLU A 220 23.42 -2.65 -4.64
N LEU A 221 22.46 -1.76 -4.40
CA LEU A 221 21.10 -1.95 -4.88
C LEU A 221 21.01 -2.01 -6.41
N ARG A 222 21.82 -1.18 -7.10
CA ARG A 222 21.92 -1.24 -8.55
C ARG A 222 22.53 -2.54 -9.05
N ARG A 223 23.52 -3.08 -8.33
CA ARG A 223 24.17 -4.36 -8.65
C ARG A 223 23.20 -5.55 -8.50
N VAL A 224 22.45 -5.60 -7.40
CA VAL A 224 21.62 -6.78 -7.07
C VAL A 224 20.26 -6.78 -7.74
N LEU A 225 19.73 -5.60 -8.10
CA LEU A 225 18.41 -5.47 -8.72
C LEU A 225 18.45 -5.86 -10.20
N ILE A 226 17.60 -6.79 -10.59
CA ILE A 226 17.43 -7.20 -11.99
C ILE A 226 17.13 -5.95 -12.86
N PRO A 227 17.77 -5.77 -14.01
CA PRO A 227 17.57 -4.63 -14.90
C PRO A 227 16.10 -4.37 -15.23
N LYS A 228 15.69 -3.10 -15.25
CA LYS A 228 14.31 -2.63 -15.50
C LYS A 228 13.29 -3.00 -14.43
N ARG A 229 13.70 -3.64 -13.36
CA ARG A 229 12.86 -3.84 -12.16
C ARG A 229 12.81 -2.55 -11.34
N ARG A 230 11.89 -2.48 -10.39
CA ARG A 230 11.63 -1.25 -9.63
C ARG A 230 12.31 -1.27 -8.25
N MET A 231 12.86 -0.12 -7.93
CA MET A 231 13.24 0.26 -6.58
C MET A 231 12.28 1.33 -6.06
N ILE A 232 11.82 1.17 -4.83
CA ILE A 232 11.15 2.21 -4.06
C ILE A 232 12.12 2.63 -2.96
N TYR A 233 12.61 3.86 -3.02
CA TYR A 233 13.54 4.41 -2.05
C TYR A 233 12.89 5.56 -1.28
N VAL A 234 12.95 5.51 0.04
CA VAL A 234 12.38 6.54 0.91
C VAL A 234 13.49 7.22 1.69
N ASP A 235 13.53 8.55 1.66
CA ASP A 235 14.45 9.40 2.43
C ASP A 235 13.71 10.66 2.90
N ASP A 236 14.22 11.34 3.92
CA ASP A 236 13.71 12.64 4.37
C ASP A 236 14.35 13.82 3.59
N ARG A 237 15.31 13.53 2.71
CA ARG A 237 16.05 14.49 1.88
C ARG A 237 15.71 14.34 0.38
N PRO A 238 15.97 15.35 -0.45
CA PRO A 238 15.78 15.29 -1.90
C PRO A 238 16.98 14.60 -2.59
N VAL A 239 17.08 13.27 -2.43
CA VAL A 239 18.22 12.46 -2.93
C VAL A 239 18.05 11.99 -4.38
N GLY A 240 17.11 12.56 -5.14
CA GLY A 240 16.83 12.14 -6.53
C GLY A 240 18.06 12.18 -7.42
N GLY A 241 18.90 13.22 -7.31
CA GLY A 241 20.15 13.32 -8.08
C GLY A 241 21.12 12.17 -7.80
N SER A 242 21.36 11.87 -6.52
CA SER A 242 22.24 10.74 -6.14
C SER A 242 21.70 9.39 -6.62
N ILE A 243 20.38 9.23 -6.67
CA ILE A 243 19.74 8.04 -7.24
C ILE A 243 20.02 7.95 -8.75
N GLU A 244 19.88 9.05 -9.47
CA GLU A 244 20.16 9.10 -10.93
C GLU A 244 21.65 8.90 -11.24
N ASP A 245 22.54 9.50 -10.45
CA ASP A 245 23.99 9.32 -10.56
C ASP A 245 24.41 7.84 -10.32
N SER A 246 23.64 7.09 -9.56
CA SER A 246 23.84 5.64 -9.34
C SER A 246 23.31 4.77 -10.48
N GLY A 247 22.78 5.35 -11.55
CA GLY A 247 22.31 4.66 -12.75
C GLY A 247 20.85 4.17 -12.67
N PHE A 248 20.06 4.70 -11.76
CA PHE A 248 18.61 4.53 -11.75
C PHE A 248 17.90 5.68 -12.46
N GLU A 249 16.76 5.42 -13.07
CA GLU A 249 15.84 6.44 -13.55
C GLU A 249 14.78 6.71 -12.49
N VAL A 250 14.62 7.95 -12.04
CA VAL A 250 13.53 8.37 -11.16
C VAL A 250 12.27 8.61 -11.98
N VAL A 251 11.28 7.72 -11.85
CA VAL A 251 10.01 7.74 -12.62
C VAL A 251 8.96 8.62 -11.96
N GLU A 252 8.86 8.54 -10.62
CA GLU A 252 7.85 9.27 -9.84
C GLU A 252 8.44 9.68 -8.48
N VAL A 253 8.01 10.82 -7.96
CA VAL A 253 8.33 11.26 -6.60
C VAL A 253 7.05 11.62 -5.86
N HIS A 254 6.83 10.98 -4.71
CA HIS A 254 5.70 11.27 -3.84
C HIS A 254 6.19 11.83 -2.50
N LYS A 255 5.33 12.54 -1.78
CA LYS A 255 5.64 13.08 -0.46
C LYS A 255 4.62 12.61 0.56
N GLU A 256 5.11 12.12 1.71
CA GLU A 256 4.30 11.80 2.88
C GLU A 256 4.69 12.71 4.04
N ARG A 257 3.75 13.51 4.51
CA ARG A 257 3.94 14.29 5.74
C ARG A 257 3.65 13.40 6.96
N VAL A 258 4.69 13.03 7.70
CA VAL A 258 4.56 12.19 8.90
C VAL A 258 4.14 13.04 10.10
N HIS A 259 4.86 14.15 10.34
CA HIS A 259 4.55 15.17 11.36
C HIS A 259 5.23 16.50 11.01
N ARG A 260 5.13 17.51 11.91
CA ARG A 260 5.63 18.88 11.65
C ARG A 260 7.12 18.94 11.26
N GLY A 261 7.95 18.02 11.75
CA GLY A 261 9.39 18.01 11.51
C GLY A 261 9.88 16.90 10.57
N LEU A 262 8.99 16.12 9.95
CA LEU A 262 9.37 15.01 9.06
C LEU A 262 8.41 14.90 7.89
N THR A 263 8.95 15.04 6.68
CA THR A 263 8.30 14.70 5.42
C THR A 263 9.18 13.71 4.68
N ARG A 264 8.67 12.52 4.41
CA ARG A 264 9.31 11.52 3.57
C ARG A 264 9.14 11.86 2.11
N GLN A 265 10.20 11.67 1.33
CA GLN A 265 10.16 11.63 -0.11
C GLN A 265 10.25 10.18 -0.54
N ILE A 266 9.37 9.74 -1.41
CA ILE A 266 9.24 8.38 -1.89
C ILE A 266 9.58 8.41 -3.37
N PHE A 267 10.73 7.88 -3.71
CA PHE A 267 11.23 7.80 -5.08
C PHE A 267 10.86 6.44 -5.68
N VAL A 268 10.16 6.45 -6.79
CA VAL A 268 9.88 5.27 -7.61
C VAL A 268 10.89 5.25 -8.74
N CYS A 269 11.76 4.25 -8.76
CA CYS A 269 12.91 4.17 -9.64
C CYS A 269 12.89 2.88 -10.47
N ARG A 270 13.61 2.89 -11.60
CA ARG A 270 13.87 1.70 -12.42
C ARG A 270 15.27 1.71 -13.03
#